data_ed6b537a0560169dbdbdddf9a22dbf08
#
_entry.id   ed6b537a0560169dbdbdddf9a22dbf08
#
_cell.length_a   1.000
_cell.length_b   1.000
_cell.length_c   1.000
_cell.angle_alpha   90.00
_cell.angle_beta   90.00
_cell.angle_gamma   90.00
#
_symmetry.space_group_name_H-M   'P 1'
#
loop_
_entity.id
_entity.type
_entity.pdbx_description
1 polymer ?
#
loop_
_entity_poly.entity_id
_entity_poly.type
_entity_poly.pdbx_seq_one_letter_code
_entity_poly.pdbx_strand_id
1 'polypeptide(L)'
;MPQSWRVQHGRVTLKTLEQLSQEDWRRFFSYFRDREIADWNGAKPTRYPFWLFKKLMLDDFNALERFSFGMYDELEQFMGSVELYDLHPYPPATPKIATLGIVIGERERWGKGYGREAVRAALEFAFSRLPSALERVRLTTFLHNKRAQAAFKAAGFRQVGLHERTDHTDVLMEISRLEWVEEQEQGSG
;
A
#
# COMPACT_ATOMS: atom_id res chain seq x y z
N MET A 1 11.24 11.38 17.16
CA MET A 1 11.49 10.04 16.61
C MET A 1 10.28 9.64 15.81
N PRO A 2 10.42 9.05 14.62
CA PRO A 2 9.28 8.53 13.90
C PRO A 2 8.60 7.48 14.77
N GLN A 3 7.27 7.49 14.80
CA GLN A 3 6.49 6.59 15.64
C GLN A 3 6.45 5.21 14.98
N SER A 4 6.93 4.18 15.68
CA SER A 4 6.86 2.79 15.22
C SER A 4 5.43 2.27 15.29
N TRP A 5 4.90 1.80 14.18
CA TRP A 5 3.55 1.27 14.09
C TRP A 5 3.56 -0.23 13.76
N ARG A 6 2.63 -0.95 14.35
CA ARG A 6 2.29 -2.32 14.01
C ARG A 6 0.75 -2.41 13.88
N VAL A 7 0.29 -2.87 12.74
CA VAL A 7 -1.14 -3.03 12.44
C VAL A 7 -1.35 -4.44 11.88
N GLN A 8 -2.37 -5.13 12.35
CA GLN A 8 -2.68 -6.49 11.90
C GLN A 8 -4.12 -6.57 11.43
N HIS A 9 -4.32 -7.22 10.29
CA HIS A 9 -5.64 -7.62 9.79
C HIS A 9 -5.55 -9.01 9.16
N GLY A 10 -6.39 -9.93 9.65
CA GLY A 10 -6.33 -11.32 9.23
C GLY A 10 -4.94 -11.93 9.48
N ARG A 11 -4.34 -12.49 8.43
CA ARG A 11 -3.00 -13.10 8.45
C ARG A 11 -1.86 -12.10 8.25
N VAL A 12 -2.18 -10.85 7.90
CA VAL A 12 -1.17 -9.86 7.52
C VAL A 12 -0.87 -8.93 8.68
N THR A 13 0.42 -8.76 8.97
CA THR A 13 0.94 -7.75 9.87
C THR A 13 1.73 -6.70 9.08
N LEU A 14 1.42 -5.44 9.28
CA LEU A 14 2.17 -4.29 8.79
C LEU A 14 3.10 -3.77 9.87
N LYS A 15 4.37 -3.54 9.53
CA LYS A 15 5.37 -2.92 10.42
C LYS A 15 6.04 -1.77 9.68
N THR A 16 6.26 -0.64 10.33
CA THR A 16 6.98 0.49 9.71
C THR A 16 8.38 0.08 9.27
N LEU A 17 8.89 0.71 8.21
CA LEU A 17 10.14 0.30 7.54
C LEU A 17 11.37 0.24 8.45
N GLU A 18 11.41 1.06 9.49
CA GLU A 18 12.51 1.03 10.47
C GLU A 18 12.59 -0.26 11.27
N GLN A 19 11.52 -1.05 11.31
CA GLN A 19 11.46 -2.35 11.99
C GLN A 19 11.94 -3.52 11.11
N LEU A 20 12.25 -3.25 9.82
CA LEU A 20 12.75 -4.28 8.92
C LEU A 20 14.15 -4.74 9.33
N SER A 21 14.33 -6.05 9.38
CA SER A 21 15.65 -6.66 9.53
C SER A 21 16.54 -6.38 8.31
N GLN A 22 17.83 -6.63 8.43
CA GLN A 22 18.75 -6.51 7.31
C GLN A 22 18.43 -7.51 6.18
N GLU A 23 17.89 -8.66 6.52
CA GLU A 23 17.45 -9.68 5.56
C GLU A 23 16.20 -9.20 4.82
N ASP A 24 15.19 -8.65 5.54
CA ASP A 24 13.98 -8.10 4.93
C ASP A 24 14.32 -6.95 3.97
N TRP A 25 15.25 -6.08 4.34
CA TRP A 25 15.73 -5.01 3.46
C TRP A 25 16.35 -5.54 2.18
N ARG A 26 17.12 -6.64 2.24
CA ARG A 26 17.71 -7.26 1.05
C ARG A 26 16.64 -7.91 0.18
N ARG A 27 15.66 -8.56 0.79
CA ARG A 27 14.50 -9.13 0.11
C ARG A 27 13.66 -8.04 -0.56
N PHE A 28 13.38 -6.96 0.15
CA PHE A 28 12.67 -5.79 -0.38
C PHE A 28 13.39 -5.21 -1.61
N PHE A 29 14.69 -5.02 -1.51
CA PHE A 29 15.51 -4.57 -2.63
C PHE A 29 15.43 -5.51 -3.84
N SER A 30 15.40 -6.83 -3.62
CA SER A 30 15.30 -7.81 -4.72
C SER A 30 13.99 -7.67 -5.51
N TYR A 31 12.88 -7.34 -4.84
CA TYR A 31 11.60 -7.10 -5.50
C TYR A 31 11.64 -5.90 -6.45
N PHE A 32 12.31 -4.83 -6.07
CA PHE A 32 12.47 -3.65 -6.92
C PHE A 32 13.46 -3.85 -8.09
N ARG A 33 14.21 -4.94 -8.07
CA ARG A 33 15.08 -5.35 -9.19
C ARG A 33 14.44 -6.39 -10.10
N ASP A 34 13.36 -6.98 -9.67
CA ASP A 34 12.61 -7.97 -10.45
C ASP A 34 11.80 -7.28 -11.54
N ARG A 35 11.99 -7.74 -12.79
CA ARG A 35 11.36 -7.13 -13.96
C ARG A 35 9.85 -7.33 -13.96
N GLU A 36 9.38 -8.53 -13.63
CA GLU A 36 7.93 -8.82 -13.63
C GLU A 36 7.21 -7.98 -12.57
N ILE A 37 7.79 -7.86 -11.36
CA ILE A 37 7.22 -7.03 -10.29
C ILE A 37 7.23 -5.56 -10.72
N ALA A 38 8.30 -5.08 -11.33
CA ALA A 38 8.38 -3.71 -11.84
C ALA A 38 7.33 -3.45 -12.92
N ASP A 39 7.17 -4.37 -13.88
CA ASP A 39 6.18 -4.26 -14.97
C ASP A 39 4.74 -4.17 -14.40
N TRP A 40 4.38 -4.98 -13.37
CA TRP A 40 3.08 -4.91 -12.70
C TRP A 40 2.84 -3.60 -11.94
N ASN A 41 3.90 -2.90 -11.57
CA ASN A 41 3.84 -1.61 -10.87
C ASN A 41 4.07 -0.40 -11.78
N GLY A 42 4.17 -0.59 -13.09
CA GLY A 42 4.42 0.48 -14.06
C GLY A 42 5.78 1.15 -13.90
N ALA A 43 6.75 0.43 -13.35
CA ALA A 43 8.08 0.92 -13.04
C ALA A 43 9.15 0.18 -13.83
N LYS A 44 10.35 0.73 -13.83
CA LYS A 44 11.55 0.02 -14.31
C LYS A 44 12.28 -0.59 -13.12
N PRO A 45 12.92 -1.77 -13.30
CA PRO A 45 13.76 -2.34 -12.26
C PRO A 45 14.82 -1.34 -11.79
N THR A 46 14.97 -1.21 -10.47
CA THR A 46 15.94 -0.28 -9.90
C THR A 46 17.38 -0.67 -10.26
N ARG A 47 18.19 0.33 -10.58
CA ARG A 47 19.62 0.20 -10.87
C ARG A 47 20.50 0.74 -9.74
N TYR A 48 19.87 1.31 -8.72
CA TYR A 48 20.60 1.85 -7.57
C TYR A 48 21.30 0.72 -6.78
N PRO A 49 22.45 1.00 -6.15
CA PRO A 49 23.03 0.07 -5.20
C PRO A 49 22.16 -0.04 -3.95
N PHE A 50 22.26 -1.16 -3.24
CA PHE A 50 21.44 -1.45 -2.07
C PHE A 50 21.43 -0.36 -0.99
N TRP A 51 22.60 0.21 -0.68
CA TRP A 51 22.70 1.27 0.33
C TRP A 51 21.90 2.53 -0.05
N LEU A 52 21.92 2.89 -1.34
CA LEU A 52 21.19 4.06 -1.84
C LEU A 52 19.68 3.77 -1.87
N PHE A 53 19.28 2.58 -2.31
CA PHE A 53 17.87 2.15 -2.26
C PHE A 53 17.33 2.27 -0.83
N LYS A 54 18.04 1.67 0.15
CA LYS A 54 17.63 1.71 1.56
C LYS A 54 17.54 3.14 2.09
N LYS A 55 18.53 3.98 1.76
CA LYS A 55 18.54 5.38 2.16
C LYS A 55 17.31 6.12 1.61
N LEU A 56 17.03 5.99 0.31
CA LEU A 56 15.89 6.65 -0.33
C LEU A 56 14.55 6.21 0.27
N MET A 57 14.37 4.91 0.51
CA MET A 57 13.15 4.39 1.15
C MET A 57 12.95 4.94 2.58
N LEU A 58 14.03 5.08 3.36
CA LEU A 58 13.97 5.64 4.71
C LEU A 58 13.80 7.17 4.70
N ASP A 59 14.40 7.88 3.76
CA ASP A 59 14.20 9.32 3.60
C ASP A 59 12.73 9.61 3.23
N ASP A 60 12.15 8.85 2.33
CA ASP A 60 10.74 8.93 1.97
C ASP A 60 9.81 8.56 3.15
N PHE A 61 10.16 7.54 3.93
CA PHE A 61 9.43 7.15 5.14
C PHE A 61 9.43 8.27 6.21
N ASN A 62 10.53 8.99 6.33
CA ASN A 62 10.63 10.11 7.26
C ASN A 62 9.96 11.40 6.76
N ALA A 63 9.48 11.42 5.51
CA ALA A 63 8.68 12.52 5.02
C ALA A 63 7.32 12.56 5.73
N LEU A 64 6.88 13.76 6.14
CA LEU A 64 5.64 13.96 6.90
C LEU A 64 4.35 13.54 6.15
N GLU A 65 4.48 13.21 4.89
CA GLU A 65 3.40 12.99 3.94
C GLU A 65 3.28 11.53 3.50
N ARG A 66 4.05 10.64 4.11
CA ARG A 66 4.11 9.23 3.70
C ARG A 66 4.22 8.31 4.91
N PHE A 67 3.47 7.21 4.85
CA PHE A 67 3.59 6.09 5.78
C PHE A 67 3.86 4.82 4.97
N SER A 68 5.02 4.23 5.16
CA SER A 68 5.43 3.02 4.46
C SER A 68 5.63 1.88 5.44
N PHE A 69 5.09 0.71 5.08
CA PHE A 69 5.10 -0.48 5.91
C PHE A 69 5.68 -1.66 5.14
N GLY A 70 6.48 -2.47 5.81
CA GLY A 70 6.74 -3.83 5.40
C GLY A 70 5.55 -4.72 5.75
N MET A 71 5.25 -5.66 4.85
CA MET A 71 4.17 -6.62 4.99
C MET A 71 4.71 -7.98 5.38
N TYR A 72 4.11 -8.59 6.40
CA TYR A 72 4.48 -9.90 6.94
C TYR A 72 3.27 -10.82 6.95
N ASP A 73 3.50 -12.10 6.64
CA ASP A 73 2.49 -13.14 6.75
C ASP A 73 2.35 -13.66 8.19
N GLU A 74 1.50 -14.67 8.38
CA GLU A 74 1.24 -15.33 9.66
C GLU A 74 2.45 -16.05 10.27
N LEU A 75 3.49 -16.30 9.47
CA LEU A 75 4.77 -16.88 9.91
C LEU A 75 5.84 -15.80 10.13
N GLU A 76 5.44 -14.54 10.19
CA GLU A 76 6.35 -13.39 10.32
C GLU A 76 7.37 -13.30 9.17
N GLN A 77 7.04 -13.83 7.97
CA GLN A 77 7.88 -13.73 6.78
C GLN A 77 7.55 -12.48 6.00
N PHE A 78 8.58 -11.70 5.68
CA PHE A 78 8.44 -10.50 4.87
C PHE A 78 8.04 -10.87 3.43
N MET A 79 7.00 -10.22 2.91
CA MET A 79 6.46 -10.54 1.58
C MET A 79 6.25 -9.33 0.66
N GLY A 80 6.49 -8.10 1.14
CA GLY A 80 6.28 -6.91 0.34
C GLY A 80 6.12 -5.64 1.15
N SER A 81 5.52 -4.63 0.54
CA SER A 81 5.26 -3.34 1.19
C SER A 81 3.90 -2.78 0.81
N VAL A 82 3.35 -1.98 1.70
CA VAL A 82 2.21 -1.10 1.44
C VAL A 82 2.54 0.29 1.96
N GLU A 83 2.08 1.30 1.26
CA GLU A 83 2.32 2.70 1.61
C GLU A 83 1.07 3.55 1.44
N LEU A 84 1.00 4.60 2.23
CA LEU A 84 0.05 5.70 2.11
C LEU A 84 0.86 6.97 1.88
N TYR A 85 0.61 7.68 0.80
CA TYR A 85 1.33 8.88 0.41
C TYR A 85 0.38 9.96 -0.12
N ASP A 86 0.90 11.11 -0.51
CA ASP A 86 0.12 12.30 -0.90
C ASP A 86 -0.83 12.79 0.22
N LEU A 87 -0.39 12.69 1.47
CA LEU A 87 -1.19 13.06 2.64
C LEU A 87 -1.36 14.57 2.81
N HIS A 88 -0.69 15.37 1.98
CA HIS A 88 -0.83 16.82 1.98
C HIS A 88 -2.08 17.24 1.24
N PRO A 89 -3.02 17.92 1.92
CA PRO A 89 -4.08 18.60 1.22
C PRO A 89 -3.48 19.80 0.47
N TYR A 90 -3.64 19.83 -0.82
CA TYR A 90 -3.37 21.04 -1.58
C TYR A 90 -4.64 21.45 -2.35
N PRO A 91 -5.18 22.59 -2.04
CA PRO A 91 -4.88 23.55 -0.96
C PRO A 91 -5.16 22.96 0.44
N PRO A 92 -4.57 23.56 1.53
CA PRO A 92 -4.62 23.01 2.90
C PRO A 92 -6.02 22.76 3.50
N ALA A 93 -7.05 23.36 2.92
CA ALA A 93 -8.43 23.27 3.38
C ALA A 93 -9.24 22.14 2.71
N THR A 94 -8.63 21.36 1.78
CA THR A 94 -9.35 20.27 1.12
C THR A 94 -9.41 18.99 1.99
N PRO A 95 -10.42 18.14 1.76
CA PRO A 95 -10.50 16.84 2.39
C PRO A 95 -9.19 16.09 2.24
N LYS A 96 -8.70 15.51 3.32
CA LYS A 96 -7.44 14.76 3.29
C LYS A 96 -7.64 13.45 2.55
N ILE A 97 -6.94 13.31 1.46
CA ILE A 97 -6.94 12.14 0.60
C ILE A 97 -5.53 11.55 0.66
N ALA A 98 -5.44 10.24 0.89
CA ALA A 98 -4.19 9.50 0.71
C ALA A 98 -4.24 8.66 -0.55
N THR A 99 -3.09 8.47 -1.18
CA THR A 99 -2.89 7.47 -2.23
C THR A 99 -2.29 6.21 -1.60
N LEU A 100 -2.84 5.03 -1.96
CA LEU A 100 -2.33 3.75 -1.50
C LEU A 100 -1.53 3.09 -2.61
N GLY A 101 -0.30 2.67 -2.28
CA GLY A 101 0.53 1.81 -3.10
C GLY A 101 0.78 0.47 -2.40
N ILE A 102 0.84 -0.62 -3.17
CA ILE A 102 1.13 -1.96 -2.63
C ILE A 102 1.97 -2.77 -3.61
N VAL A 103 2.99 -3.44 -3.08
CA VAL A 103 3.83 -4.40 -3.81
C VAL A 103 3.92 -5.69 -3.01
N ILE A 104 3.48 -6.81 -3.60
CA ILE A 104 3.73 -8.16 -3.07
C ILE A 104 4.82 -8.78 -3.92
N GLY A 105 6.01 -8.93 -3.34
CA GLY A 105 7.18 -9.48 -4.01
C GLY A 105 7.20 -11.00 -4.08
N GLU A 106 6.56 -11.66 -3.12
CA GLU A 106 6.49 -13.13 -3.07
C GLU A 106 5.36 -13.66 -3.96
N ARG A 107 5.71 -14.20 -5.14
CA ARG A 107 4.73 -14.71 -6.13
C ARG A 107 3.83 -15.78 -5.57
N GLU A 108 4.35 -16.60 -4.66
CA GLU A 108 3.62 -17.67 -3.99
C GLU A 108 2.46 -17.14 -3.13
N ARG A 109 2.48 -15.87 -2.78
CA ARG A 109 1.41 -15.20 -2.02
C ARG A 109 0.34 -14.55 -2.93
N TRP A 110 0.59 -14.50 -4.24
CA TRP A 110 -0.36 -13.91 -5.19
C TRP A 110 -1.64 -14.74 -5.32
N GLY A 111 -2.79 -14.06 -5.41
CA GLY A 111 -4.09 -14.70 -5.55
C GLY A 111 -4.63 -15.40 -4.30
N LYS A 112 -3.90 -15.36 -3.17
CA LYS A 112 -4.26 -16.05 -1.92
C LYS A 112 -4.91 -15.15 -0.85
N GLY A 113 -5.30 -13.94 -1.22
CA GLY A 113 -6.00 -13.00 -0.32
C GLY A 113 -5.09 -12.05 0.49
N TYR A 114 -3.79 -12.27 0.51
CA TYR A 114 -2.86 -11.40 1.28
C TYR A 114 -2.92 -9.93 0.88
N GLY A 115 -3.10 -9.65 -0.42
CA GLY A 115 -3.25 -8.26 -0.89
C GLY A 115 -4.48 -7.57 -0.31
N ARG A 116 -5.62 -8.27 -0.26
CA ARG A 116 -6.84 -7.75 0.38
C ARG A 116 -6.61 -7.47 1.86
N GLU A 117 -6.03 -8.41 2.58
CA GLU A 117 -5.79 -8.28 4.02
C GLU A 117 -4.80 -7.15 4.34
N ALA A 118 -3.74 -7.00 3.54
CA ALA A 118 -2.78 -5.91 3.66
C ALA A 118 -3.41 -4.53 3.42
N VAL A 119 -4.25 -4.43 2.39
CA VAL A 119 -5.00 -3.20 2.09
C VAL A 119 -5.95 -2.86 3.23
N ARG A 120 -6.67 -3.84 3.80
CA ARG A 120 -7.56 -3.60 4.96
C ARG A 120 -6.78 -3.17 6.20
N ALA A 121 -5.61 -3.73 6.47
CA ALA A 121 -4.73 -3.26 7.54
C ALA A 121 -4.26 -1.80 7.32
N ALA A 122 -3.94 -1.43 6.09
CA ALA A 122 -3.56 -0.06 5.74
C ALA A 122 -4.74 0.91 5.89
N LEU A 123 -5.97 0.51 5.52
CA LEU A 123 -7.18 1.31 5.70
C LEU A 123 -7.53 1.49 7.19
N GLU A 124 -7.37 0.45 8.00
CA GLU A 124 -7.53 0.57 9.46
C GLU A 124 -6.55 1.58 10.04
N PHE A 125 -5.29 1.53 9.64
CA PHE A 125 -4.31 2.54 10.03
C PHE A 125 -4.72 3.94 9.57
N ALA A 126 -5.09 4.09 8.30
CA ALA A 126 -5.44 5.37 7.69
C ALA A 126 -6.64 6.04 8.38
N PHE A 127 -7.68 5.28 8.64
CA PHE A 127 -8.94 5.83 9.14
C PHE A 127 -9.07 5.84 10.66
N SER A 128 -8.31 5.00 11.39
CA SER A 128 -8.44 4.85 12.84
C SER A 128 -7.24 5.38 13.64
N ARG A 129 -6.05 5.43 13.04
CA ARG A 129 -4.81 5.72 13.74
C ARG A 129 -4.15 7.05 13.37
N LEU A 130 -4.44 7.59 12.18
CA LEU A 130 -3.88 8.87 11.80
C LEU A 130 -4.59 10.01 12.53
N PRO A 131 -3.84 10.97 13.14
CA PRO A 131 -4.41 12.06 13.93
C PRO A 131 -5.25 13.04 13.11
N SER A 132 -5.06 13.05 11.83
CA SER A 132 -5.79 13.93 10.94
C SER A 132 -6.87 13.14 10.19
N ALA A 133 -8.10 13.67 10.21
CA ALA A 133 -9.24 13.06 9.56
C ALA A 133 -9.01 12.87 8.05
N LEU A 134 -8.43 11.71 7.69
CA LEU A 134 -8.41 11.22 6.35
C LEU A 134 -9.83 10.90 5.93
N GLU A 135 -10.32 11.49 4.86
CA GLU A 135 -11.68 11.27 4.39
C GLU A 135 -11.75 10.19 3.33
N ARG A 136 -10.67 10.02 2.57
CA ARG A 136 -10.60 9.05 1.48
C ARG A 136 -9.21 8.44 1.33
N VAL A 137 -9.21 7.21 0.82
CA VAL A 137 -8.02 6.56 0.27
C VAL A 137 -8.32 6.21 -1.18
N ARG A 138 -7.41 6.56 -2.08
CA ARG A 138 -7.51 6.26 -3.51
C ARG A 138 -6.29 5.44 -3.96
N LEU A 139 -6.43 4.79 -5.08
CA LEU A 139 -5.34 4.10 -5.76
C LEU A 139 -5.59 4.04 -7.26
N THR A 140 -4.54 3.76 -8.00
CA THR A 140 -4.64 3.39 -9.42
C THR A 140 -4.05 2.00 -9.63
N THR A 141 -4.59 1.28 -10.61
CA THR A 141 -4.05 0.01 -11.07
C THR A 141 -4.31 -0.15 -12.56
N PHE A 142 -3.52 -0.96 -13.25
CA PHE A 142 -3.72 -1.20 -14.67
C PHE A 142 -5.06 -1.86 -14.98
N LEU A 143 -5.68 -1.47 -16.07
CA LEU A 143 -6.94 -2.07 -16.54
C LEU A 143 -6.82 -3.57 -16.78
N HIS A 144 -5.65 -4.05 -17.20
CA HIS A 144 -5.38 -5.48 -17.40
C HIS A 144 -5.04 -6.24 -16.10
N ASN A 145 -4.71 -5.54 -14.99
CA ASN A 145 -4.39 -6.17 -13.70
C ASN A 145 -5.66 -6.57 -12.93
N LYS A 146 -6.38 -7.57 -13.46
CA LYS A 146 -7.65 -8.03 -12.86
C LYS A 146 -7.50 -8.59 -11.46
N ARG A 147 -6.32 -9.18 -11.15
CA ARG A 147 -6.00 -9.69 -9.81
C ARG A 147 -5.98 -8.56 -8.78
N ALA A 148 -5.28 -7.46 -9.05
CA ALA A 148 -5.23 -6.31 -8.17
C ALA A 148 -6.61 -5.65 -8.02
N GLN A 149 -7.34 -5.45 -9.12
CA GLN A 149 -8.69 -4.90 -9.08
C GLN A 149 -9.64 -5.74 -8.21
N ALA A 150 -9.56 -7.07 -8.30
CA ALA A 150 -10.37 -7.96 -7.47
C ALA A 150 -10.00 -7.85 -5.98
N ALA A 151 -8.71 -7.77 -5.65
CA ALA A 151 -8.23 -7.59 -4.28
C ALA A 151 -8.71 -6.26 -3.69
N PHE A 152 -8.63 -5.16 -4.46
CA PHE A 152 -9.08 -3.84 -4.03
C PHE A 152 -10.60 -3.76 -3.85
N LYS A 153 -11.37 -4.32 -4.79
CA LYS A 153 -12.83 -4.43 -4.63
C LYS A 153 -13.21 -5.21 -3.38
N ALA A 154 -12.56 -6.35 -3.15
CA ALA A 154 -12.78 -7.16 -1.96
C ALA A 154 -12.32 -6.49 -0.65
N ALA A 155 -11.50 -5.43 -0.72
CA ALA A 155 -11.11 -4.58 0.40
C ALA A 155 -12.05 -3.37 0.60
N GLY A 156 -13.08 -3.20 -0.25
CA GLY A 156 -14.08 -2.14 -0.14
C GLY A 156 -13.91 -0.99 -1.14
N PHE A 157 -12.86 -1.01 -1.97
CA PHE A 157 -12.70 0.04 -2.99
C PHE A 157 -13.72 -0.09 -4.12
N ARG A 158 -14.28 1.02 -4.55
CA ARG A 158 -15.09 1.10 -5.76
C ARG A 158 -14.31 1.77 -6.89
N GLN A 159 -14.57 1.36 -8.11
CA GLN A 159 -14.05 2.06 -9.28
C GLN A 159 -14.78 3.39 -9.46
N VAL A 160 -14.01 4.47 -9.61
CA VAL A 160 -14.55 5.83 -9.78
C VAL A 160 -14.19 6.43 -11.14
N GLY A 161 -13.27 5.83 -11.89
CA GLY A 161 -12.91 6.33 -13.21
C GLY A 161 -11.90 5.45 -13.93
N LEU A 162 -11.61 5.88 -15.15
CA LEU A 162 -10.53 5.39 -15.98
C LEU A 162 -9.64 6.58 -16.37
N HIS A 163 -8.35 6.35 -16.45
CA HIS A 163 -7.40 7.33 -16.90
C HIS A 163 -6.58 6.74 -18.06
N GLU A 164 -6.87 7.20 -19.26
CA GLU A 164 -6.13 6.80 -20.44
C GLU A 164 -4.73 7.45 -20.46
N ARG A 165 -3.72 6.63 -20.60
CA ARG A 165 -2.32 7.01 -20.82
C ARG A 165 -1.95 6.71 -22.27
N THR A 166 -0.75 7.10 -22.67
CA THR A 166 -0.27 6.88 -24.05
C THR A 166 -0.12 5.38 -24.38
N ASP A 167 0.22 4.56 -23.41
CA ASP A 167 0.60 3.15 -23.59
C ASP A 167 -0.28 2.16 -22.78
N HIS A 168 -1.13 2.67 -21.86
CA HIS A 168 -2.01 1.84 -21.05
C HIS A 168 -3.20 2.65 -20.52
N THR A 169 -4.13 1.96 -19.87
CA THR A 169 -5.25 2.58 -19.15
C THR A 169 -5.17 2.22 -17.68
N ASP A 170 -5.27 3.21 -16.81
CA ASP A 170 -5.39 3.04 -15.37
C ASP A 170 -6.86 2.99 -14.95
N VAL A 171 -7.16 2.14 -13.99
CA VAL A 171 -8.41 2.12 -13.23
C VAL A 171 -8.19 2.91 -11.96
N LEU A 172 -8.95 3.98 -11.77
CA LEU A 172 -8.97 4.75 -10.53
C LEU A 172 -10.00 4.15 -9.58
N MET A 173 -9.56 3.84 -8.37
CA MET A 173 -10.41 3.26 -7.33
C MET A 173 -10.29 4.05 -6.03
N GLU A 174 -11.36 4.07 -5.24
CA GLU A 174 -11.48 4.91 -4.05
C GLU A 174 -12.35 4.23 -2.99
N ILE A 175 -12.06 4.50 -1.72
CA ILE A 175 -12.91 4.22 -0.57
C ILE A 175 -12.92 5.45 0.34
N SER A 176 -14.10 5.83 0.82
CA SER A 176 -14.26 6.89 1.82
C SER A 176 -14.23 6.31 3.24
N ARG A 177 -13.95 7.16 4.23
CA ARG A 177 -14.05 6.80 5.65
C ARG A 177 -15.46 6.31 6.00
N LEU A 178 -16.49 6.94 5.43
CA LEU A 178 -17.89 6.58 5.70
C LEU A 178 -18.18 5.15 5.22
N GLU A 179 -17.84 4.85 3.96
CA GLU A 179 -17.98 3.50 3.39
C GLU A 179 -17.22 2.46 4.21
N TRP A 180 -16.01 2.80 4.68
CA TRP A 180 -15.22 1.92 5.55
C TRP A 180 -15.91 1.61 6.88
N VAL A 181 -16.48 2.62 7.56
CA VAL A 181 -17.18 2.44 8.83
C VAL A 181 -18.43 1.58 8.65
N GLU A 182 -19.24 1.85 7.63
CA GLU A 182 -20.45 1.07 7.30
C GLU A 182 -20.13 -0.40 7.05
N GLU A 183 -19.02 -0.71 6.35
CA GLU A 183 -18.58 -2.10 6.15
C GLU A 183 -18.19 -2.80 7.45
N GLN A 184 -17.52 -2.09 8.38
CA GLN A 184 -17.15 -2.67 9.67
C GLN A 184 -18.38 -3.02 10.52
N GLU A 185 -19.40 -2.17 10.51
CA GLU A 185 -20.65 -2.40 11.25
C GLU A 185 -21.43 -3.60 10.69
N GLN A 186 -21.50 -3.74 9.37
CA GLN A 186 -22.16 -4.87 8.70
C GLN A 186 -21.41 -6.21 8.86
N GLY A 187 -20.10 -6.20 9.01
CA GLY A 187 -19.27 -7.40 9.20
C GLY A 187 -19.21 -7.90 10.65
N SER A 188 -19.73 -7.13 11.61
CA SER A 188 -19.72 -7.44 13.04
C SER A 188 -21.05 -8.02 13.55
N GLY A 189 -22.05 -8.20 12.69
CA GLY A 189 -23.35 -8.83 12.96
C GLY A 189 -23.37 -10.24 12.35
#